data_f0600f81f812c0e3b9900c5fc380f5f9
#
_entry.id   f0600f81f812c0e3b9900c5fc380f5f9
#
_cell.length_a   1.000
_cell.length_b   1.000
_cell.length_c   1.000
_cell.angle_alpha   90.00
_cell.angle_beta   90.00
_cell.angle_gamma   90.00
#
_symmetry.space_group_name_H-M   'P 1'
#
loop_
_entity.id
_entity.type
_entity.pdbx_description
1 polymer ?
#
loop_
_entity_poly.entity_id
_entity_poly.type
_entity_poly.pdbx_seq_one_letter_code
_entity_poly.pdbx_strand_id
1 'polypeptide(L)'
;MELKVAFYENWMKDQVIDMTCTQYGYEKSSYLLQFSNFYEPQFQNSAIKVVLLDGKKVTGFMGFFLWPYKFKGKIYRVYQAGNVIVDPSYRGQQIFHKMVEFMNKIHNERGVDLLIGFPVDVAFNTYIRNGWENIISLNWYVKINNPFSIFFPLKKEKIKMMLYENKTRNLSNLNNHIYLDDSPEFLSWREGYYKSEKYYLTYSENKAIAQFGLKINVRKKIIFELIIGEISTNNYTEIFLTNA
;
A
#
# COMPACT_ATOMS: atom_id res chain seq x y z
N MET A 1 -19.08 24.60 -18.35
CA MET A 1 -18.14 23.64 -17.69
C MET A 1 -18.97 22.45 -17.25
N GLU A 2 -18.84 21.33 -17.93
CA GLU A 2 -19.60 20.12 -17.63
C GLU A 2 -18.63 19.06 -17.05
N LEU A 3 -18.52 19.04 -15.72
CA LEU A 3 -17.66 18.09 -15.02
C LEU A 3 -18.34 16.72 -14.98
N LYS A 4 -17.69 15.71 -15.58
CA LYS A 4 -18.19 14.34 -15.66
C LYS A 4 -17.22 13.36 -15.03
N VAL A 5 -17.69 12.51 -14.12
CA VAL A 5 -16.93 11.36 -13.61
C VAL A 5 -17.06 10.21 -14.62
N ALA A 6 -15.94 9.58 -14.95
CA ALA A 6 -15.89 8.47 -15.90
C ALA A 6 -14.82 7.45 -15.49
N PHE A 7 -14.90 6.26 -16.08
CA PHE A 7 -13.79 5.33 -16.02
C PHE A 7 -12.63 5.83 -16.89
N TYR A 8 -11.42 5.53 -16.40
CA TYR A 8 -10.20 5.80 -17.14
C TYR A 8 -10.14 4.97 -18.44
N GLU A 9 -9.68 5.62 -19.50
CA GLU A 9 -9.34 5.02 -20.78
C GLU A 9 -7.87 5.33 -21.12
N ASN A 10 -7.25 4.52 -21.99
CA ASN A 10 -5.81 4.63 -22.26
C ASN A 10 -5.38 5.99 -22.85
N TRP A 11 -6.25 6.66 -23.61
CA TRP A 11 -5.94 8.01 -24.14
C TRP A 11 -5.78 9.08 -23.05
N MET A 12 -6.23 8.80 -21.83
CA MET A 12 -6.12 9.69 -20.67
C MET A 12 -4.77 9.55 -19.93
N LYS A 13 -3.96 8.53 -20.26
CA LYS A 13 -2.76 8.17 -19.53
C LYS A 13 -1.78 9.32 -19.38
N ASP A 14 -1.45 9.96 -20.50
CA ASP A 14 -0.48 11.07 -20.48
C ASP A 14 -0.96 12.24 -19.65
N GLN A 15 -2.25 12.57 -19.71
CA GLN A 15 -2.81 13.65 -18.91
C GLN A 15 -2.75 13.35 -17.40
N VAL A 16 -3.03 12.10 -16.99
CA VAL A 16 -2.91 11.66 -15.57
C VAL A 16 -1.46 11.73 -15.12
N ILE A 17 -0.52 11.24 -15.93
CA ILE A 17 0.91 11.27 -15.64
C ILE A 17 1.39 12.72 -15.52
N ASP A 18 1.09 13.57 -16.49
CA ASP A 18 1.52 14.96 -16.51
C ASP A 18 0.97 15.75 -15.32
N MET A 19 -0.32 15.58 -15.00
CA MET A 19 -0.96 16.21 -13.85
C MET A 19 -0.27 15.79 -12.54
N THR A 20 0.07 14.50 -12.40
CA THR A 20 0.71 13.98 -11.20
C THR A 20 2.16 14.48 -11.08
N CYS A 21 2.92 14.42 -12.17
CA CYS A 21 4.31 14.87 -12.20
C CYS A 21 4.42 16.38 -11.91
N THR A 22 3.55 17.17 -12.50
CA THR A 22 3.50 18.62 -12.27
C THR A 22 3.20 18.95 -10.80
N GLN A 23 2.27 18.22 -10.18
CA GLN A 23 1.85 18.51 -8.81
C GLN A 23 2.88 18.07 -7.76
N TYR A 24 3.52 16.92 -7.95
CA TYR A 24 4.42 16.33 -6.96
C TYR A 24 5.89 16.49 -7.29
N GLY A 25 6.23 17.07 -8.44
CA GLY A 25 7.63 17.24 -8.87
C GLY A 25 8.29 15.90 -9.23
N TYR A 26 7.52 14.91 -9.66
CA TYR A 26 8.08 13.63 -10.07
C TYR A 26 8.66 13.73 -11.48
N GLU A 27 9.74 12.99 -11.71
CA GLU A 27 10.28 12.78 -13.03
C GLU A 27 9.32 11.86 -13.82
N LYS A 28 8.96 12.28 -15.07
CA LYS A 28 7.89 11.64 -15.85
C LYS A 28 8.16 10.16 -16.13
N SER A 29 9.38 9.80 -16.51
CA SER A 29 9.73 8.41 -16.82
C SER A 29 9.64 7.52 -15.58
N SER A 30 10.05 8.05 -14.43
CA SER A 30 9.99 7.35 -13.15
C SER A 30 8.54 7.11 -12.72
N TYR A 31 7.68 8.14 -12.84
CA TYR A 31 6.27 8.00 -12.46
C TYR A 31 5.50 7.14 -13.46
N LEU A 32 5.80 7.22 -14.76
CA LEU A 32 5.22 6.34 -15.77
C LEU A 32 5.49 4.87 -15.45
N LEU A 33 6.72 4.53 -15.07
CA LEU A 33 7.08 3.19 -14.65
C LEU A 33 6.30 2.76 -13.39
N GLN A 34 6.18 3.66 -12.42
CA GLN A 34 5.42 3.41 -11.20
C GLN A 34 3.94 3.17 -11.50
N PHE A 35 3.32 4.01 -12.32
CA PHE A 35 1.93 3.88 -12.75
C PHE A 35 1.69 2.54 -13.45
N SER A 36 2.58 2.19 -14.38
CA SER A 36 2.49 0.92 -15.10
C SER A 36 2.63 -0.27 -14.16
N ASN A 37 3.57 -0.25 -13.22
CA ASN A 37 3.73 -1.33 -12.23
C ASN A 37 2.52 -1.47 -11.30
N PHE A 38 1.80 -0.37 -11.01
CA PHE A 38 0.61 -0.41 -10.15
C PHE A 38 -0.63 -0.93 -10.84
N TYR A 39 -0.90 -0.45 -12.05
CA TYR A 39 -2.22 -0.56 -12.65
C TYR A 39 -2.28 -1.41 -13.92
N GLU A 40 -1.13 -1.76 -14.50
CA GLU A 40 -1.07 -2.44 -15.79
C GLU A 40 -0.64 -3.93 -15.73
N PRO A 41 -0.04 -4.48 -14.64
CA PRO A 41 0.27 -5.90 -14.59
C PRO A 41 -0.97 -6.77 -14.74
N GLN A 42 -0.81 -7.97 -15.26
CA GLN A 42 -1.91 -8.91 -15.43
C GLN A 42 -2.66 -9.20 -14.12
N PHE A 43 -1.95 -9.26 -13.00
CA PHE A 43 -2.58 -9.38 -11.69
C PHE A 43 -3.54 -8.21 -11.38
N GLN A 44 -3.23 -7.01 -11.89
CA GLN A 44 -4.03 -5.80 -11.69
C GLN A 44 -4.95 -5.48 -12.87
N ASN A 45 -5.25 -6.44 -13.74
CA ASN A 45 -6.15 -6.23 -14.88
C ASN A 45 -7.55 -5.75 -14.48
N SER A 46 -7.94 -6.00 -13.23
CA SER A 46 -9.19 -5.53 -12.63
C SER A 46 -9.06 -4.22 -11.85
N ALA A 47 -7.88 -3.58 -11.83
CA ALA A 47 -7.71 -2.29 -11.16
C ALA A 47 -8.73 -1.27 -11.67
N ILE A 48 -9.36 -0.56 -10.74
CA ILE A 48 -10.39 0.42 -11.07
C ILE A 48 -9.74 1.80 -11.07
N LYS A 49 -9.87 2.48 -12.19
CA LYS A 49 -9.33 3.82 -12.38
C LYS A 49 -10.48 4.75 -12.76
N VAL A 50 -10.65 5.80 -11.97
CA VAL A 50 -11.72 6.80 -12.13
C VAL A 50 -11.09 8.15 -12.43
N VAL A 51 -11.67 8.88 -13.36
CA VAL A 51 -11.25 10.23 -13.72
C VAL A 51 -12.41 11.19 -13.60
N LEU A 52 -12.09 12.46 -13.39
CA LEU A 52 -13.04 13.55 -13.61
C LEU A 52 -12.58 14.36 -14.81
N LEU A 53 -13.51 14.59 -15.73
CA LEU A 53 -13.28 15.25 -17.01
C LEU A 53 -13.99 16.60 -17.04
N ASP A 54 -13.34 17.60 -17.63
CA ASP A 54 -13.95 18.82 -18.17
C ASP A 54 -13.79 18.76 -19.69
N GLY A 55 -14.85 18.37 -20.39
CA GLY A 55 -14.77 17.99 -21.79
C GLY A 55 -13.81 16.82 -22.02
N LYS A 56 -12.69 17.06 -22.70
CA LYS A 56 -11.60 16.08 -22.91
C LYS A 56 -10.41 16.26 -21.96
N LYS A 57 -10.46 17.24 -21.05
CA LYS A 57 -9.38 17.47 -20.09
C LYS A 57 -9.60 16.62 -18.84
N VAL A 58 -8.58 15.85 -18.44
CA VAL A 58 -8.55 15.16 -17.15
C VAL A 58 -8.24 16.18 -16.06
N THR A 59 -9.15 16.33 -15.09
CA THR A 59 -9.05 17.28 -13.99
C THR A 59 -8.94 16.62 -12.62
N GLY A 60 -9.17 15.30 -12.57
CA GLY A 60 -8.97 14.49 -11.38
C GLY A 60 -8.75 13.03 -11.76
N PHE A 61 -8.01 12.32 -10.92
CA PHE A 61 -7.75 10.89 -11.05
C PHE A 61 -7.79 10.23 -9.68
N MET A 62 -8.37 9.03 -9.63
CA MET A 62 -8.37 8.15 -8.47
C MET A 62 -8.20 6.72 -8.94
N GLY A 63 -7.20 6.03 -8.40
CA GLY A 63 -6.93 4.63 -8.71
C GLY A 63 -7.22 3.72 -7.53
N PHE A 64 -7.76 2.56 -7.83
CA PHE A 64 -7.96 1.48 -6.87
C PHE A 64 -7.29 0.23 -7.42
N PHE A 65 -6.45 -0.40 -6.63
CA PHE A 65 -5.76 -1.63 -7.02
C PHE A 65 -6.18 -2.79 -6.12
N LEU A 66 -6.19 -3.97 -6.69
CA LEU A 66 -6.59 -5.19 -6.00
C LEU A 66 -5.59 -5.52 -4.89
N TRP A 67 -6.11 -5.68 -3.66
CA TRP A 67 -5.37 -6.03 -2.45
C TRP A 67 -6.13 -7.11 -1.69
N PRO A 68 -6.14 -8.35 -2.21
CA PRO A 68 -7.07 -9.39 -1.77
C PRO A 68 -6.76 -9.88 -0.36
N TYR A 69 -7.82 -10.21 0.37
CA TYR A 69 -7.73 -10.82 1.68
C TYR A 69 -8.40 -12.19 1.71
N LYS A 70 -7.93 -13.04 2.59
CA LYS A 70 -8.53 -14.34 2.87
C LYS A 70 -9.15 -14.37 4.26
N PHE A 71 -10.30 -15.01 4.37
CA PHE A 71 -10.95 -15.31 5.63
C PHE A 71 -11.75 -16.62 5.49
N LYS A 72 -11.50 -17.58 6.38
CA LYS A 72 -12.15 -18.92 6.36
C LYS A 72 -12.10 -19.59 4.98
N GLY A 73 -10.95 -19.53 4.33
CA GLY A 73 -10.72 -20.13 3.02
C GLY A 73 -11.35 -19.38 1.83
N LYS A 74 -12.14 -18.33 2.06
CA LYS A 74 -12.69 -17.49 0.99
C LYS A 74 -11.77 -16.30 0.70
N ILE A 75 -11.56 -16.00 -0.58
CA ILE A 75 -10.88 -14.79 -1.03
C ILE A 75 -11.90 -13.67 -1.19
N TYR A 76 -11.59 -12.52 -0.60
CA TYR A 76 -12.34 -11.28 -0.72
C TYR A 76 -11.62 -10.33 -1.64
N ARG A 77 -12.33 -9.79 -2.63
CA ARG A 77 -11.81 -8.79 -3.57
C ARG A 77 -11.83 -7.42 -2.91
N VAL A 78 -10.80 -7.17 -2.12
CA VAL A 78 -10.59 -5.88 -1.47
C VAL A 78 -9.80 -4.98 -2.41
N TYR A 79 -10.23 -3.73 -2.58
CA TYR A 79 -9.51 -2.76 -3.38
C TYR A 79 -9.01 -1.62 -2.50
N GLN A 80 -7.72 -1.37 -2.60
CA GLN A 80 -7.10 -0.27 -1.87
C GLN A 80 -7.13 0.99 -2.73
N ALA A 81 -7.64 2.09 -2.15
CA ALA A 81 -7.51 3.41 -2.72
C ALA A 81 -6.02 3.79 -2.78
N GLY A 82 -5.55 4.06 -3.97
CA GLY A 82 -4.18 4.46 -4.24
C GLY A 82 -4.05 5.95 -4.54
N ASN A 83 -3.42 6.26 -5.66
CA ASN A 83 -3.20 7.64 -6.06
C ASN A 83 -4.50 8.40 -6.24
N VAL A 84 -4.65 9.50 -5.51
CA VAL A 84 -5.72 10.48 -5.68
C VAL A 84 -5.10 11.82 -5.99
N ILE A 85 -5.47 12.40 -7.10
CA ILE A 85 -4.98 13.70 -7.52
C ILE A 85 -6.10 14.55 -8.12
N VAL A 86 -6.08 15.84 -7.86
CA VAL A 86 -6.98 16.83 -8.44
C VAL A 86 -6.15 18.01 -8.93
N ASP A 87 -6.37 18.41 -10.18
CA ASP A 87 -5.75 19.60 -10.78
C ASP A 87 -5.97 20.81 -9.85
N PRO A 88 -4.94 21.53 -9.44
CA PRO A 88 -5.04 22.66 -8.52
C PRO A 88 -6.08 23.71 -8.94
N SER A 89 -6.24 23.95 -10.23
CA SER A 89 -7.20 24.93 -10.76
C SER A 89 -8.67 24.52 -10.61
N TYR A 90 -8.92 23.25 -10.28
CA TYR A 90 -10.26 22.68 -10.08
C TYR A 90 -10.55 22.34 -8.61
N ARG A 91 -9.63 22.60 -7.69
CA ARG A 91 -9.85 22.37 -6.24
C ARG A 91 -11.00 23.25 -5.73
N GLY A 92 -11.60 22.85 -4.62
CA GLY A 92 -12.76 23.52 -4.05
C GLY A 92 -14.10 23.20 -4.73
N GLN A 93 -14.12 22.52 -5.88
CA GLN A 93 -15.32 22.15 -6.63
C GLN A 93 -15.86 20.75 -6.30
N GLN A 94 -15.49 20.23 -5.14
CA GLN A 94 -15.90 18.89 -4.66
C GLN A 94 -15.51 17.72 -5.58
N ILE A 95 -14.46 17.88 -6.40
CA ILE A 95 -14.04 16.87 -7.37
C ILE A 95 -13.73 15.55 -6.71
N PHE A 96 -12.94 15.57 -5.64
CA PHE A 96 -12.61 14.37 -4.90
C PHE A 96 -13.87 13.68 -4.34
N HIS A 97 -14.79 14.46 -3.78
CA HIS A 97 -16.08 13.95 -3.29
C HIS A 97 -16.87 13.23 -4.40
N LYS A 98 -16.98 13.85 -5.57
CA LYS A 98 -17.69 13.24 -6.72
C LYS A 98 -17.08 11.91 -7.16
N MET A 99 -15.74 11.78 -7.16
CA MET A 99 -15.08 10.54 -7.53
C MET A 99 -15.29 9.45 -6.47
N VAL A 100 -15.25 9.77 -5.18
CA VAL A 100 -15.53 8.82 -4.09
C VAL A 100 -16.99 8.36 -4.14
N GLU A 101 -17.91 9.30 -4.30
CA GLU A 101 -19.35 9.00 -4.44
C GLU A 101 -19.63 8.08 -5.63
N PHE A 102 -19.01 8.37 -6.78
CA PHE A 102 -19.12 7.51 -7.96
C PHE A 102 -18.62 6.09 -7.64
N MET A 103 -17.46 5.94 -7.00
CA MET A 103 -16.92 4.64 -6.66
C MET A 103 -17.83 3.89 -5.68
N ASN A 104 -18.40 4.59 -4.69
CA ASN A 104 -19.35 3.99 -3.75
C ASN A 104 -20.63 3.46 -4.44
N LYS A 105 -21.05 4.08 -5.53
CA LYS A 105 -22.21 3.61 -6.29
C LYS A 105 -21.93 2.37 -7.12
N ILE A 106 -20.71 2.27 -7.67
CA ILE A 106 -20.40 1.24 -8.67
C ILE A 106 -19.64 0.03 -8.10
N HIS A 107 -19.19 0.07 -6.84
CA HIS A 107 -18.32 -0.98 -6.30
C HIS A 107 -18.95 -2.37 -6.37
N ASN A 108 -20.25 -2.49 -6.07
CA ASN A 108 -20.97 -3.76 -6.15
C ASN A 108 -21.04 -4.31 -7.58
N GLU A 109 -21.29 -3.44 -8.57
CA GLU A 109 -21.35 -3.82 -9.98
C GLU A 109 -20.00 -4.31 -10.50
N ARG A 110 -18.91 -3.85 -9.88
CA ARG A 110 -17.54 -4.27 -10.20
C ARG A 110 -17.08 -5.49 -9.42
N GLY A 111 -17.94 -6.09 -8.60
CA GLY A 111 -17.61 -7.24 -7.77
C GLY A 111 -16.55 -6.91 -6.72
N VAL A 112 -16.61 -5.73 -6.13
CA VAL A 112 -15.74 -5.30 -5.04
C VAL A 112 -16.42 -5.67 -3.73
N ASP A 113 -15.78 -6.51 -2.93
CA ASP A 113 -16.31 -6.88 -1.62
C ASP A 113 -16.07 -5.79 -0.56
N LEU A 114 -14.93 -5.07 -0.68
CA LEU A 114 -14.57 -4.02 0.27
C LEU A 114 -13.62 -3.01 -0.38
N LEU A 115 -13.82 -1.74 -0.03
CA LEU A 115 -12.88 -0.65 -0.32
C LEU A 115 -12.11 -0.30 0.96
N ILE A 116 -10.79 -0.20 0.85
CA ILE A 116 -9.92 0.24 1.95
C ILE A 116 -9.08 1.44 1.51
N GLY A 117 -8.64 2.25 2.45
CA GLY A 117 -7.79 3.40 2.17
C GLY A 117 -6.90 3.74 3.35
N PHE A 118 -5.75 4.33 3.04
CA PHE A 118 -4.82 4.91 4.01
C PHE A 118 -4.63 6.40 3.66
N PRO A 119 -5.68 7.21 3.90
CA PRO A 119 -5.66 8.60 3.49
C PRO A 119 -4.68 9.43 4.32
N VAL A 120 -4.11 10.45 3.68
CA VAL A 120 -3.48 11.56 4.40
C VAL A 120 -4.57 12.44 5.02
N ASP A 121 -4.22 13.24 6.04
CA ASP A 121 -5.17 14.02 6.84
C ASP A 121 -6.12 14.88 5.98
N VAL A 122 -5.60 15.51 4.93
CA VAL A 122 -6.41 16.35 4.04
C VAL A 122 -7.48 15.57 3.24
N ALA A 123 -7.27 14.29 3.02
CA ALA A 123 -8.20 13.41 2.30
C ALA A 123 -9.17 12.69 3.25
N PHE A 124 -8.78 12.47 4.49
CA PHE A 124 -9.50 11.68 5.49
C PHE A 124 -10.96 12.12 5.64
N ASN A 125 -11.18 13.41 5.88
CA ASN A 125 -12.53 13.96 6.07
C ASN A 125 -13.44 13.76 4.86
N THR A 126 -12.88 13.71 3.64
CA THR A 126 -13.68 13.44 2.44
C THR A 126 -14.18 12.01 2.41
N TYR A 127 -13.34 11.03 2.77
CA TYR A 127 -13.76 9.65 2.88
C TYR A 127 -14.85 9.45 3.94
N ILE A 128 -14.67 10.01 5.14
CA ILE A 128 -15.66 9.93 6.21
C ILE A 128 -17.02 10.52 5.79
N ARG A 129 -17.01 11.71 5.17
CA ARG A 129 -18.25 12.35 4.67
C ARG A 129 -18.95 11.53 3.57
N ASN A 130 -18.24 10.63 2.91
CA ASN A 130 -18.80 9.72 1.92
C ASN A 130 -19.13 8.33 2.48
N GLY A 131 -19.25 8.20 3.80
CA GLY A 131 -19.69 6.96 4.44
C GLY A 131 -18.60 5.91 4.67
N TRP A 132 -17.32 6.29 4.52
CA TRP A 132 -16.23 5.41 4.92
C TRP A 132 -16.05 5.46 6.44
N GLU A 133 -15.66 4.35 7.03
CA GLU A 133 -15.46 4.22 8.46
C GLU A 133 -13.96 4.17 8.80
N ASN A 134 -13.58 4.81 9.90
CA ASN A 134 -12.23 4.67 10.43
C ASN A 134 -12.17 3.40 11.31
N ILE A 135 -11.51 2.37 10.80
CA ILE A 135 -11.39 1.08 11.49
C ILE A 135 -10.18 1.05 12.41
N ILE A 136 -9.07 1.64 11.96
CA ILE A 136 -7.79 1.60 12.67
C ILE A 136 -6.94 2.83 12.33
N SER A 137 -6.26 3.36 13.31
CA SER A 137 -5.22 4.37 13.11
C SER A 137 -3.86 3.70 13.15
N LEU A 138 -3.09 3.86 12.09
CA LEU A 138 -1.71 3.34 12.02
C LEU A 138 -0.78 4.32 12.71
N ASN A 139 -0.18 3.88 13.81
CA ASN A 139 0.83 4.66 14.51
C ASN A 139 2.22 4.29 14.01
N TRP A 140 3.05 5.30 13.80
CA TRP A 140 4.47 5.09 13.55
C TRP A 140 5.21 5.02 14.87
N TYR A 141 5.91 3.91 15.10
CA TYR A 141 6.81 3.77 16.22
C TYR A 141 8.23 4.00 15.73
N VAL A 142 8.89 5.00 16.29
CA VAL A 142 10.27 5.34 15.94
C VAL A 142 11.16 5.11 17.14
N LYS A 143 12.13 4.24 17.01
CA LYS A 143 13.21 4.07 17.99
C LYS A 143 14.48 4.68 17.42
N ILE A 144 14.97 5.73 18.08
CA ILE A 144 16.26 6.34 17.74
C ILE A 144 17.33 5.63 18.54
N ASN A 145 18.20 4.91 17.85
CA ASN A 145 19.36 4.32 18.51
C ASN A 145 20.41 5.39 18.81
N ASN A 146 21.01 5.31 19.99
CA ASN A 146 22.08 6.21 20.38
C ASN A 146 23.23 6.13 19.35
N PRO A 147 23.65 7.24 18.71
CA PRO A 147 24.75 7.25 17.77
C PRO A 147 26.07 6.71 18.36
N PHE A 148 26.21 6.77 19.68
CA PHE A 148 27.37 6.18 20.38
C PHE A 148 27.30 4.66 20.50
N SER A 149 26.19 4.01 20.18
CA SER A 149 26.09 2.53 20.18
C SER A 149 26.99 1.87 19.15
N ILE A 150 27.49 2.61 18.17
CA ILE A 150 28.50 2.14 17.20
C ILE A 150 29.81 1.73 17.90
N PHE A 151 30.12 2.33 19.06
CA PHE A 151 31.32 2.03 19.83
C PHE A 151 31.13 0.91 20.86
N PHE A 152 29.89 0.49 21.11
CA PHE A 152 29.60 -0.61 22.01
C PHE A 152 29.05 -1.76 21.18
N PRO A 153 29.82 -2.84 20.98
CA PRO A 153 29.33 -4.01 20.26
C PRO A 153 28.09 -4.55 20.99
N LEU A 154 26.93 -4.47 20.32
CA LEU A 154 25.75 -5.19 20.76
C LEU A 154 26.13 -6.65 20.95
N LYS A 155 25.69 -7.26 22.03
CA LYS A 155 25.80 -8.74 22.19
C LYS A 155 25.19 -9.32 20.90
N LYS A 156 26.03 -10.04 20.15
CA LYS A 156 25.59 -10.76 18.95
C LYS A 156 24.70 -11.92 19.39
N GLU A 157 23.43 -11.64 19.67
CA GLU A 157 22.46 -12.71 19.66
C GLU A 157 22.43 -13.28 18.24
N LYS A 158 22.23 -14.58 18.14
CA LYS A 158 22.29 -15.32 16.88
C LYS A 158 21.12 -14.92 15.96
N ILE A 159 21.17 -13.69 15.44
CA ILE A 159 20.24 -13.20 14.45
C ILE A 159 20.72 -13.68 13.07
N LYS A 160 20.01 -14.59 12.47
CA LYS A 160 20.29 -15.06 11.13
C LYS A 160 19.53 -14.19 10.13
N MET A 161 20.22 -13.21 9.56
CA MET A 161 19.70 -12.46 8.41
C MET A 161 19.84 -13.31 7.15
N MET A 162 18.74 -13.54 6.44
CA MET A 162 18.72 -14.20 5.14
C MET A 162 18.12 -13.22 4.13
N LEU A 163 18.77 -13.08 2.97
CA LEU A 163 18.15 -12.46 1.81
C LEU A 163 16.84 -13.19 1.48
N TYR A 164 15.83 -12.44 1.08
CA TYR A 164 14.53 -12.98 0.74
C TYR A 164 14.63 -13.86 -0.50
N GLU A 165 14.51 -15.14 -0.31
CA GLU A 165 14.13 -16.08 -1.36
C GLU A 165 12.66 -16.45 -1.11
N ASN A 166 11.82 -16.31 -2.14
CA ASN A 166 10.39 -16.59 -2.15
C ASN A 166 10.03 -17.85 -1.33
N LYS A 167 9.87 -17.72 -0.02
CA LYS A 167 9.40 -18.82 0.82
C LYS A 167 7.93 -18.60 1.10
N THR A 168 7.12 -19.54 0.62
CA THR A 168 5.73 -19.71 1.03
C THR A 168 5.61 -19.61 2.55
N ARG A 169 4.81 -18.66 3.01
CA ARG A 169 4.49 -18.51 4.43
C ARG A 169 3.76 -19.75 4.91
N ASN A 170 4.34 -20.50 5.83
CA ASN A 170 3.59 -21.52 6.57
C ASN A 170 2.66 -20.83 7.57
N LEU A 171 1.52 -20.38 7.10
CA LEU A 171 0.46 -19.77 7.89
C LEU A 171 -0.57 -20.83 8.32
N SER A 172 -0.10 -21.94 8.89
CA SER A 172 -0.90 -23.15 9.12
C SER A 172 -2.07 -23.03 10.11
N ASN A 173 -2.38 -21.86 10.68
CA ASN A 173 -3.48 -21.73 11.67
C ASN A 173 -4.29 -20.43 11.61
N LEU A 174 -4.46 -19.81 10.43
CA LEU A 174 -5.19 -18.54 10.31
C LEU A 174 -6.67 -18.66 9.94
N ASN A 175 -7.29 -19.83 10.05
CA ASN A 175 -8.69 -20.04 9.64
C ASN A 175 -9.71 -19.07 10.29
N ASN A 176 -9.39 -18.49 11.44
CA ASN A 176 -10.24 -17.54 12.15
C ASN A 176 -9.75 -16.09 12.08
N HIS A 177 -8.75 -15.80 11.29
CA HIS A 177 -8.21 -14.45 11.11
C HIS A 177 -8.35 -13.99 9.66
N ILE A 178 -8.51 -12.68 9.49
CA ILE A 178 -8.41 -12.06 8.17
C ILE A 178 -6.92 -11.85 7.89
N TYR A 179 -6.46 -12.35 6.77
CA TYR A 179 -5.06 -12.19 6.35
C TYR A 179 -4.96 -11.85 4.87
N LEU A 180 -3.85 -11.25 4.51
CA LEU A 180 -3.58 -10.86 3.14
C LEU A 180 -3.39 -12.12 2.28
N ASP A 181 -3.91 -12.10 1.06
CA ASP A 181 -3.69 -13.19 0.12
C ASP A 181 -2.19 -13.45 -0.07
N ASP A 182 -1.81 -14.71 -0.02
CA ASP A 182 -0.45 -15.21 -0.15
C ASP A 182 -0.22 -15.97 -1.47
N SER A 183 -1.10 -15.74 -2.45
CA SER A 183 -0.94 -16.34 -3.77
C SER A 183 0.38 -15.89 -4.43
N PRO A 184 1.04 -16.79 -5.19
CA PRO A 184 2.28 -16.44 -5.88
C PRO A 184 2.13 -15.22 -6.79
N GLU A 185 0.98 -15.05 -7.43
CA GLU A 185 0.66 -13.94 -8.32
C GLU A 185 0.63 -12.61 -7.58
N PHE A 186 -0.06 -12.57 -6.42
CA PHE A 186 -0.11 -11.37 -5.58
C PHE A 186 1.26 -11.02 -5.02
N LEU A 187 1.98 -12.01 -4.49
CA LEU A 187 3.31 -11.79 -3.92
C LEU A 187 4.30 -11.31 -4.98
N SER A 188 4.28 -11.91 -6.17
CA SER A 188 5.14 -11.50 -7.29
C SER A 188 4.87 -10.06 -7.72
N TRP A 189 3.59 -9.68 -7.84
CA TRP A 189 3.23 -8.29 -8.15
C TRP A 189 3.70 -7.33 -7.05
N ARG A 190 3.42 -7.65 -5.79
CA ARG A 190 3.79 -6.82 -4.64
C ARG A 190 5.30 -6.63 -4.50
N GLU A 191 6.07 -7.66 -4.79
CA GLU A 191 7.53 -7.60 -4.76
C GLU A 191 8.12 -6.83 -5.94
N GLY A 192 7.58 -7.01 -7.13
CA GLY A 192 7.98 -6.27 -8.32
C GLY A 192 7.72 -4.77 -8.21
N TYR A 193 6.73 -4.38 -7.42
CA TYR A 193 6.39 -2.98 -7.16
C TYR A 193 7.46 -2.24 -6.33
N TYR A 194 8.06 -2.92 -5.36
CA TYR A 194 9.13 -2.36 -4.53
C TYR A 194 10.48 -2.90 -4.99
N LYS A 195 11.17 -2.18 -5.85
CA LYS A 195 12.54 -2.52 -6.31
C LYS A 195 13.62 -2.37 -5.22
N SER A 196 13.26 -2.40 -3.95
CA SER A 196 14.23 -2.31 -2.85
C SER A 196 14.53 -3.70 -2.33
N GLU A 197 15.80 -3.94 -2.02
CA GLU A 197 16.20 -5.15 -1.32
C GLU A 197 15.41 -5.31 -0.04
N LYS A 198 14.82 -6.46 0.13
CA LYS A 198 14.10 -6.86 1.33
C LYS A 198 14.92 -7.90 2.06
N TYR A 199 14.95 -7.79 3.35
CA TYR A 199 15.64 -8.73 4.22
C TYR A 199 14.61 -9.39 5.13
N TYR A 200 14.80 -10.69 5.40
CA TYR A 200 14.07 -11.37 6.44
C TYR A 200 14.98 -11.64 7.61
N LEU A 201 14.50 -11.23 8.77
CA LEU A 201 15.09 -11.58 10.04
C LEU A 201 14.27 -12.72 10.62
N THR A 202 14.89 -13.85 10.90
CA THR A 202 14.27 -14.96 11.62
C THR A 202 14.77 -14.98 13.06
N TYR A 203 13.85 -14.83 14.00
CA TYR A 203 14.10 -14.98 15.42
C TYR A 203 13.49 -16.30 15.89
N SER A 204 14.24 -17.06 16.70
CA SER A 204 13.77 -18.33 17.24
C SER A 204 14.16 -18.41 18.70
N GLU A 205 13.17 -18.49 19.58
CA GLU A 205 13.34 -18.69 21.00
C GLU A 205 12.20 -19.58 21.54
N ASN A 206 12.52 -20.54 22.39
CA ASN A 206 11.54 -21.40 23.08
C ASN A 206 10.44 -21.99 22.19
N LYS A 207 10.79 -22.43 20.96
CA LYS A 207 9.84 -22.88 19.91
C LYS A 207 9.01 -21.76 19.26
N ALA A 208 9.10 -20.51 19.70
CA ALA A 208 8.52 -19.39 18.97
C ALA A 208 9.44 -19.03 17.80
N ILE A 209 8.86 -18.86 16.63
CA ILE A 209 9.55 -18.42 15.42
C ILE A 209 8.88 -17.14 14.95
N ALA A 210 9.64 -16.09 14.76
CA ALA A 210 9.17 -14.87 14.16
C ALA A 210 10.01 -14.54 12.92
N GLN A 211 9.34 -14.09 11.89
CA GLN A 211 9.96 -13.56 10.69
C GLN A 211 9.55 -12.11 10.52
N PHE A 212 10.51 -11.25 10.28
CA PHE A 212 10.32 -9.83 10.06
C PHE A 212 10.76 -9.48 8.64
N GLY A 213 9.88 -8.93 7.85
CA GLY A 213 10.23 -8.33 6.57
C GLY A 213 10.79 -6.93 6.82
N LEU A 214 12.02 -6.70 6.39
CA LEU A 214 12.77 -5.49 6.67
C LEU A 214 13.12 -4.77 5.36
N LYS A 215 13.11 -3.45 5.39
CA LYS A 215 13.63 -2.60 4.33
C LYS A 215 14.62 -1.59 4.93
N ILE A 216 15.76 -1.42 4.27
CA ILE A 216 16.73 -0.40 4.66
C ILE A 216 16.59 0.79 3.72
N ASN A 217 16.30 1.95 4.28
CA ASN A 217 16.35 3.22 3.57
C ASN A 217 17.57 4.02 4.01
N VAL A 218 18.20 4.70 3.07
CA VAL A 218 19.29 5.63 3.37
C VAL A 218 18.82 7.04 3.07
N ARG A 219 18.61 7.86 4.11
CA ARG A 219 18.27 9.28 3.96
C ARG A 219 19.51 10.14 4.03
N LYS A 220 19.60 11.11 3.14
CA LYS A 220 20.71 12.08 3.10
C LYS A 220 22.11 11.44 3.12
N LYS A 221 22.23 10.22 2.60
CA LYS A 221 23.47 9.41 2.55
C LYS A 221 24.09 9.01 3.90
N ILE A 222 23.51 9.43 5.03
CA ILE A 222 24.11 9.20 6.38
C ILE A 222 23.11 8.62 7.41
N ILE A 223 21.81 8.70 7.14
CA ILE A 223 20.79 8.17 8.06
C ILE A 223 20.27 6.87 7.51
N PHE A 224 20.45 5.81 8.25
CA PHE A 224 19.90 4.49 7.93
C PHE A 224 18.59 4.30 8.69
N GLU A 225 17.50 4.07 7.94
CA GLU A 225 16.21 3.70 8.51
C GLU A 225 15.96 2.23 8.26
N LEU A 226 15.72 1.49 9.33
CA LEU A 226 15.22 0.12 9.25
C LEU A 226 13.69 0.16 9.35
N ILE A 227 13.02 -0.18 8.26
CA ILE A 227 11.57 -0.23 8.23
C ILE A 227 11.14 -1.69 8.36
N ILE A 228 10.37 -1.98 9.41
CA ILE A 228 9.75 -3.28 9.61
C ILE A 228 8.36 -3.22 8.97
N GLY A 229 8.16 -3.94 7.88
CA GLY A 229 6.92 -3.92 7.11
C GLY A 229 6.07 -5.17 7.28
N GLU A 230 6.67 -6.26 7.68
CA GLU A 230 5.97 -7.53 7.84
C GLU A 230 6.42 -8.23 9.11
N ILE A 231 5.46 -8.80 9.83
CA ILE A 231 5.73 -9.66 10.98
C ILE A 231 4.91 -10.93 10.80
N SER A 232 5.58 -12.07 10.80
CA SER A 232 4.96 -13.39 10.79
C SER A 232 5.49 -14.20 11.95
N THR A 233 4.62 -14.79 12.75
CA THR A 233 4.99 -15.56 13.91
C THR A 233 4.03 -16.71 14.15
N ASN A 234 4.53 -17.81 14.72
CA ASN A 234 3.70 -18.91 15.19
C ASN A 234 3.13 -18.67 16.60
N ASN A 235 3.63 -17.65 17.32
CA ASN A 235 3.14 -17.28 18.66
C ASN A 235 3.11 -15.75 18.81
N TYR A 236 1.96 -15.12 18.60
CA TYR A 236 1.80 -13.68 18.71
C TYR A 236 1.91 -13.15 20.14
N THR A 237 1.60 -13.97 21.14
CA THR A 237 1.54 -13.53 22.55
C THR A 237 2.93 -13.33 23.15
N GLU A 238 3.89 -14.19 22.84
CA GLU A 238 5.24 -14.12 23.42
C GLU A 238 6.09 -12.99 22.82
N ILE A 239 5.91 -12.65 21.55
CA ILE A 239 6.77 -11.67 20.88
C ILE A 239 6.47 -10.23 21.30
N PHE A 240 5.23 -9.91 21.66
CA PHE A 240 4.84 -8.56 22.07
C PHE A 240 5.11 -8.25 23.54
N LEU A 241 5.28 -9.25 24.39
CA LEU A 241 5.43 -9.07 25.85
C LEU A 241 6.89 -9.01 26.33
N THR A 242 7.85 -9.45 25.53
CA THR A 242 9.27 -9.52 25.96
C THR A 242 10.12 -8.30 25.56
N ASN A 243 9.57 -7.35 24.81
CA ASN A 243 10.31 -6.18 24.30
C ASN A 243 9.60 -4.83 24.50
N ALA A 244 8.67 -4.73 25.43
CA ALA A 244 8.00 -3.48 25.83
C ALA A 244 8.80 -2.67 26.86
#